data_e69fe7b10fdce311d4233208b16bdc3c
#
_entry.id   e69fe7b10fdce311d4233208b16bdc3c
#
_cell.length_a   1.000
_cell.length_b   1.000
_cell.length_c   1.000
_cell.angle_alpha   90.00
_cell.angle_beta   90.00
_cell.angle_gamma   90.00
#
_symmetry.space_group_name_H-M   'P 1'
#
loop_
_entity.id
_entity.type
_entity.pdbx_description
1 polymer ?
#
loop_
_entity_poly.entity_id
_entity_poly.type
_entity_poly.pdbx_seq_one_letter_code
_entity_poly.pdbx_strand_id
1 'polypeptide(L)'
;EAAVVDLVKDLGKKYGTSMLFISHNLGLVLETCDRLCVMYSGEAVETGSIEDVFDEMQHPYTQALFRSIPLPGADKNARPLVAIPGNFPLPHERPNGCNFGPRCDYFEAGRCYQGDIRMTKVAGNDRHATRCLKFQEIDWNAPIAAAITTAKTEPGDVVLWIEDLKKYYEVSANSLFGGVSKKVVKANETMSFEARESETLAIVGESGCGKSTFAKVLM
;
A
#
# COMPACT_ATOMS: atom_id res chain seq x y z
N GLU A 1 2.93 -10.21 -11.15
CA GLU A 1 3.58 -8.89 -10.97
C GLU A 1 5.10 -9.03 -10.83
N ALA A 2 5.64 -9.91 -9.98
CA ALA A 2 7.07 -10.10 -9.76
C ALA A 2 7.84 -10.36 -11.08
N ALA A 3 7.39 -11.28 -11.93
CA ALA A 3 8.07 -11.59 -13.20
C ALA A 3 8.18 -10.40 -14.17
N VAL A 4 7.22 -9.46 -14.14
CA VAL A 4 7.30 -8.23 -14.96
C VAL A 4 8.34 -7.27 -14.38
N VAL A 5 8.43 -7.20 -13.07
CA VAL A 5 9.41 -6.37 -12.37
C VAL A 5 10.82 -6.87 -12.63
N ASP A 6 11.04 -8.17 -12.52
CA ASP A 6 12.35 -8.79 -12.83
C ASP A 6 12.76 -8.52 -14.28
N LEU A 7 11.82 -8.67 -15.23
CA LEU A 7 12.06 -8.35 -16.62
C LEU A 7 12.44 -6.87 -16.83
N VAL A 8 11.75 -5.96 -16.15
CA VAL A 8 12.03 -4.51 -16.22
C VAL A 8 13.42 -4.20 -15.66
N LYS A 9 13.79 -4.79 -14.51
CA LYS A 9 15.13 -4.68 -13.91
C LYS A 9 16.22 -5.19 -14.86
N ASP A 10 16.00 -6.36 -15.45
CA ASP A 10 16.95 -6.97 -16.36
C ASP A 10 17.15 -6.15 -17.63
N LEU A 11 16.07 -5.59 -18.19
CA LEU A 11 16.14 -4.69 -19.35
C LEU A 11 16.90 -3.41 -19.00
N GLY A 12 16.63 -2.81 -17.83
CA GLY A 12 17.33 -1.63 -17.33
C GLY A 12 18.84 -1.87 -17.22
N LYS A 13 19.23 -2.98 -16.60
CA LYS A 13 20.65 -3.36 -16.47
C LYS A 13 21.29 -3.68 -17.83
N LYS A 14 20.62 -4.43 -18.68
CA LYS A 14 21.17 -4.89 -19.98
C LYS A 14 21.38 -3.76 -20.96
N TYR A 15 20.51 -2.76 -20.97
CA TYR A 15 20.53 -1.67 -21.95
C TYR A 15 20.96 -0.32 -21.35
N GLY A 16 21.27 -0.24 -20.05
CA GLY A 16 21.62 1.00 -19.39
C GLY A 16 20.48 2.04 -19.41
N THR A 17 19.23 1.58 -19.41
CA THR A 17 18.06 2.44 -19.58
C THR A 17 17.65 3.07 -18.25
N SER A 18 17.50 4.39 -18.23
CA SER A 18 16.85 5.08 -17.10
C SER A 18 15.34 4.91 -17.17
N MET A 19 14.71 4.65 -16.03
CA MET A 19 13.27 4.39 -15.96
C MET A 19 12.60 5.30 -14.94
N LEU A 20 11.40 5.78 -15.28
CA LEU A 20 10.50 6.44 -14.35
C LEU A 20 9.38 5.45 -13.99
N PHE A 21 9.32 5.07 -12.73
CA PHE A 21 8.35 4.12 -12.20
C PHE A 21 7.29 4.84 -11.37
N ILE A 22 6.01 4.71 -11.72
CA ILE A 22 4.90 5.33 -11.00
C ILE A 22 4.04 4.21 -10.41
N SER A 23 3.97 4.12 -9.09
CA SER A 23 3.23 3.08 -8.38
C SER A 23 2.74 3.58 -7.03
N HIS A 24 1.64 3.00 -6.55
CA HIS A 24 1.20 3.12 -5.17
C HIS A 24 1.64 1.91 -4.30
N ASN A 25 2.26 0.92 -4.91
CA ASN A 25 2.80 -0.24 -4.20
C ASN A 25 4.23 0.03 -3.74
N LEU A 26 4.38 0.47 -2.49
CA LEU A 26 5.69 0.81 -1.93
C LEU A 26 6.63 -0.39 -1.84
N GLY A 27 6.14 -1.59 -1.57
CA GLY A 27 6.97 -2.78 -1.56
C GLY A 27 7.68 -2.99 -2.90
N LEU A 28 6.94 -2.79 -3.99
CA LEU A 28 7.49 -2.87 -5.34
C LEU A 28 8.51 -1.76 -5.63
N VAL A 29 8.21 -0.52 -5.19
CA VAL A 29 9.12 0.63 -5.36
C VAL A 29 10.42 0.41 -4.60
N LEU A 30 10.35 -0.05 -3.34
CA LEU A 30 11.52 -0.34 -2.51
C LEU A 30 12.43 -1.42 -3.13
N GLU A 31 11.84 -2.39 -3.79
CA GLU A 31 12.58 -3.48 -4.43
C GLU A 31 13.19 -3.09 -5.78
N THR A 32 12.62 -2.09 -6.48
CA THR A 32 12.88 -1.86 -7.91
C THR A 32 13.64 -0.58 -8.19
N CYS A 33 13.46 0.45 -7.37
CA CYS A 33 13.94 1.80 -7.65
C CYS A 33 15.18 2.17 -6.81
N ASP A 34 16.03 3.02 -7.36
CA ASP A 34 17.19 3.58 -6.63
C ASP A 34 16.81 4.85 -5.86
N ARG A 35 15.80 5.58 -6.36
CA ARG A 35 15.35 6.86 -5.79
C ARG A 35 13.84 6.91 -5.70
N LEU A 36 13.37 7.66 -4.70
CA LEU A 36 11.96 7.86 -4.43
C LEU A 36 11.59 9.35 -4.48
N CYS A 37 10.43 9.65 -5.05
CA CYS A 37 9.76 10.93 -4.92
C CYS A 37 8.37 10.68 -4.34
N VAL A 38 8.13 11.10 -3.11
CA VAL A 38 6.83 11.01 -2.46
C VAL A 38 6.00 12.22 -2.85
N MET A 39 4.79 11.98 -3.34
CA MET A 39 3.85 13.03 -3.77
C MET A 39 2.61 13.07 -2.89
N TYR A 40 2.17 14.27 -2.53
CA TYR A 40 0.91 14.51 -1.85
C TYR A 40 0.18 15.71 -2.46
N SER A 41 -1.09 15.55 -2.77
CA SER A 41 -1.94 16.63 -3.33
C SER A 41 -1.31 17.41 -4.47
N GLY A 42 -0.65 16.70 -5.42
CA GLY A 42 -0.03 17.31 -6.60
C GLY A 42 1.36 17.90 -6.39
N GLU A 43 1.93 17.80 -5.20
CA GLU A 43 3.27 18.32 -4.88
C GLU A 43 4.21 17.21 -4.44
N ALA A 44 5.48 17.32 -4.82
CA ALA A 44 6.54 16.52 -4.22
C ALA A 44 6.75 16.98 -2.78
N VAL A 45 6.62 16.08 -1.81
CA VAL A 45 6.79 16.40 -0.39
C VAL A 45 8.12 15.92 0.17
N GLU A 46 8.67 14.85 -0.41
CA GLU A 46 9.98 14.33 -0.05
C GLU A 46 10.61 13.61 -1.24
N THR A 47 11.93 13.71 -1.39
CA THR A 47 12.69 13.03 -2.44
C THR A 47 14.08 12.68 -1.94
N GLY A 48 14.57 11.50 -2.27
CA GLY A 48 15.90 11.02 -1.88
C GLY A 48 16.23 9.68 -2.53
N SER A 49 17.34 9.06 -2.09
CA SER A 49 17.53 7.63 -2.35
C SER A 49 16.47 6.82 -1.61
N ILE A 50 16.25 5.58 -2.02
CA ILE A 50 15.34 4.68 -1.29
C ILE A 50 15.78 4.55 0.16
N GLU A 51 17.08 4.37 0.40
CA GLU A 51 17.68 4.22 1.73
C GLU A 51 17.46 5.49 2.57
N ASP A 52 17.79 6.68 2.03
CA ASP A 52 17.61 7.94 2.76
C ASP A 52 16.16 8.18 3.17
N VAL A 53 15.21 8.04 2.24
CA VAL A 53 13.80 8.30 2.52
C VAL A 53 13.19 7.23 3.42
N PHE A 54 13.66 5.98 3.35
CA PHE A 54 13.14 4.88 4.16
C PHE A 54 13.66 4.90 5.59
N ASP A 55 14.97 5.14 5.74
CA ASP A 55 15.64 5.10 7.04
C ASP A 55 15.52 6.43 7.80
N GLU A 56 15.50 7.56 7.08
CA GLU A 56 15.51 8.91 7.63
C GLU A 56 14.38 9.79 7.06
N MET A 57 13.13 9.32 7.14
CA MET A 57 11.97 10.10 6.68
C MET A 57 11.97 11.52 7.28
N GLN A 58 11.81 12.54 6.43
CA GLN A 58 11.85 13.93 6.84
C GLN A 58 10.54 14.70 6.54
N HIS A 59 9.48 13.98 6.13
CA HIS A 59 8.16 14.56 5.97
C HIS A 59 7.09 13.75 6.71
N PRO A 60 6.22 14.39 7.52
CA PRO A 60 5.19 13.69 8.29
C PRO A 60 4.24 12.82 7.45
N TYR A 61 3.95 13.25 6.21
CA TYR A 61 3.16 12.42 5.30
C TYR A 61 3.90 11.14 4.88
N THR A 62 5.19 11.23 4.58
CA THR A 62 6.02 10.05 4.25
C THR A 62 5.98 9.05 5.39
N GLN A 63 6.20 9.52 6.61
CA GLN A 63 6.14 8.69 7.81
C GLN A 63 4.75 8.03 7.97
N ALA A 64 3.68 8.82 7.83
CA ALA A 64 2.31 8.31 7.94
C ALA A 64 1.98 7.29 6.81
N LEU A 65 2.45 7.54 5.59
CA LEU A 65 2.28 6.64 4.45
C LEU A 65 2.95 5.28 4.71
N PHE A 66 4.21 5.28 5.14
CA PHE A 66 4.94 4.03 5.45
C PHE A 66 4.34 3.27 6.65
N ARG A 67 3.73 3.98 7.60
CA ARG A 67 3.02 3.36 8.75
C ARG A 67 1.66 2.78 8.38
N SER A 68 1.04 3.25 7.32
CA SER A 68 -0.25 2.75 6.84
C SER A 68 -0.15 1.47 6.00
N ILE A 69 1.08 1.01 5.69
CA ILE A 69 1.31 -0.12 4.78
C ILE A 69 1.73 -1.35 5.56
N PRO A 70 1.10 -2.52 5.28
CA PRO A 70 1.54 -3.79 5.83
C PRO A 70 2.91 -4.17 5.22
N LEU A 71 3.92 -4.25 6.06
CA LEU A 71 5.21 -4.81 5.62
C LEU A 71 5.13 -6.35 5.68
N PRO A 72 5.72 -7.05 4.70
CA PRO A 72 5.79 -8.50 4.71
C PRO A 72 6.45 -8.99 6.01
N GLY A 73 5.81 -9.95 6.70
CA GLY A 73 6.33 -10.54 7.93
C GLY A 73 6.14 -9.69 9.21
N ALA A 74 5.53 -8.51 9.12
CA ALA A 74 5.25 -7.71 10.32
C ALA A 74 4.06 -8.29 11.09
N ASP A 75 4.27 -8.55 12.39
CA ASP A 75 3.18 -8.87 13.31
C ASP A 75 2.29 -7.63 13.51
N LYS A 76 0.99 -7.81 13.28
CA LYS A 76 -0.03 -6.76 13.48
C LYS A 76 -0.05 -6.18 14.90
N ASN A 77 0.40 -6.94 15.89
CA ASN A 77 0.45 -6.51 17.27
C ASN A 77 1.75 -5.74 17.59
N ALA A 78 2.85 -6.07 16.93
CA ALA A 78 4.12 -5.37 17.08
C ALA A 78 4.16 -4.05 16.29
N ARG A 79 3.46 -4.02 15.14
CA ARG A 79 3.35 -2.83 14.30
C ARG A 79 1.91 -2.67 13.80
N PRO A 80 1.01 -2.08 14.62
CA PRO A 80 -0.35 -1.80 14.20
C PRO A 80 -0.34 -0.84 13.00
N LEU A 81 -1.18 -1.13 12.01
CA LEU A 81 -1.38 -0.23 10.88
C LEU A 81 -2.11 1.03 11.35
N VAL A 82 -1.53 2.18 11.07
CA VAL A 82 -2.13 3.47 11.41
C VAL A 82 -2.66 4.11 10.14
N ALA A 83 -3.97 4.25 10.04
CA ALA A 83 -4.58 4.99 8.94
C ALA A 83 -4.25 6.48 9.05
N ILE A 84 -3.95 7.12 7.92
CA ILE A 84 -3.75 8.57 7.88
C ILE A 84 -5.12 9.24 8.14
N PRO A 85 -5.28 10.03 9.23
CA PRO A 85 -6.58 10.60 9.60
C PRO A 85 -7.05 11.65 8.61
N GLY A 86 -8.37 11.91 8.60
CA GLY A 86 -9.00 12.94 7.77
C GLY A 86 -9.06 12.63 6.28
N ASN A 87 -9.65 13.55 5.52
CA ASN A 87 -9.85 13.41 4.08
C ASN A 87 -8.71 14.08 3.30
N PHE A 88 -8.47 13.56 2.10
CA PHE A 88 -7.58 14.19 1.13
C PHE A 88 -8.19 15.52 0.67
N PRO A 89 -7.44 16.66 0.68
CA PRO A 89 -7.97 17.95 0.27
C PRO A 89 -8.27 17.97 -1.23
N LEU A 90 -9.44 18.44 -1.59
CA LEU A 90 -9.78 18.70 -3.00
C LEU A 90 -8.89 19.84 -3.55
N PRO A 91 -8.66 19.93 -4.86
CA PRO A 91 -7.77 20.95 -5.45
C PRO A 91 -8.10 22.39 -5.04
N HIS A 92 -9.39 22.71 -4.84
CA HIS A 92 -9.89 24.03 -4.43
C HIS A 92 -9.92 24.23 -2.91
N GLU A 93 -9.64 23.19 -2.12
CA GLU A 93 -9.60 23.23 -0.66
C GLU A 93 -8.16 23.20 -0.12
N ARG A 94 -7.17 23.24 -1.01
CA ARG A 94 -5.78 23.25 -0.61
C ARG A 94 -5.47 24.48 0.22
N PRO A 95 -4.81 24.32 1.37
CA PRO A 95 -4.44 25.46 2.21
C PRO A 95 -3.34 26.29 1.54
N ASN A 96 -3.21 27.53 1.98
CA ASN A 96 -2.09 28.37 1.59
C ASN A 96 -0.83 27.97 2.39
N GLY A 97 -0.12 26.96 1.93
CA GLY A 97 1.08 26.41 2.58
C GLY A 97 1.16 24.90 2.44
N CYS A 98 1.40 24.20 3.55
CA CYS A 98 1.53 22.75 3.54
C CYS A 98 0.19 22.06 3.26
N ASN A 99 0.06 21.39 2.11
CA ASN A 99 -1.14 20.66 1.73
C ASN A 99 -1.47 19.51 2.70
N PHE A 100 -0.49 18.95 3.40
CA PHE A 100 -0.69 17.92 4.42
C PHE A 100 -1.06 18.51 5.78
N GLY A 101 -0.93 19.81 6.00
CA GLY A 101 -1.19 20.49 7.27
C GLY A 101 -2.46 20.06 8.00
N PRO A 102 -3.64 19.98 7.34
CA PRO A 102 -4.90 19.57 7.99
C PRO A 102 -4.90 18.15 8.58
N ARG A 103 -3.93 17.32 8.21
CA ARG A 103 -3.80 15.91 8.61
C ARG A 103 -2.49 15.61 9.33
N CYS A 104 -1.72 16.64 9.64
CA CYS A 104 -0.38 16.52 10.18
C CYS A 104 -0.40 16.66 11.71
N ASP A 105 0.11 15.65 12.41
CA ASP A 105 0.22 15.67 13.88
C ASP A 105 1.16 16.77 14.41
N TYR A 106 2.06 17.25 13.56
CA TYR A 106 3.05 18.31 13.88
C TYR A 106 2.65 19.69 13.35
N PHE A 107 1.38 19.87 12.97
CA PHE A 107 0.89 21.09 12.34
C PHE A 107 1.00 22.32 13.27
N GLU A 108 1.46 23.43 12.69
CA GLU A 108 1.56 24.73 13.34
C GLU A 108 1.08 25.83 12.39
N ALA A 109 -0.09 26.41 12.65
CA ALA A 109 -0.76 27.36 11.76
C ALA A 109 0.11 28.56 11.40
N GLY A 110 0.86 29.11 12.37
CA GLY A 110 1.73 30.28 12.21
C GLY A 110 2.97 30.01 11.33
N ARG A 111 3.25 28.75 10.98
CA ARG A 111 4.42 28.35 10.16
C ARG A 111 4.00 27.58 8.91
N CYS A 112 3.13 26.60 9.06
CA CYS A 112 2.79 25.66 7.99
C CYS A 112 1.82 26.26 6.95
N TYR A 113 1.17 27.39 7.24
CA TYR A 113 0.20 28.07 6.35
C TYR A 113 0.68 29.44 5.87
N GLN A 114 1.96 29.66 5.82
CA GLN A 114 2.53 30.97 5.41
C GLN A 114 3.04 30.98 3.95
N GLY A 115 2.22 30.55 3.01
CA GLY A 115 2.55 30.61 1.58
C GLY A 115 3.29 29.37 1.07
N ASP A 116 3.97 29.51 -0.06
CA ASP A 116 4.66 28.43 -0.75
C ASP A 116 5.84 27.88 0.07
N ILE A 117 5.76 26.59 0.41
CA ILE A 117 6.84 25.88 1.10
C ILE A 117 7.71 25.20 0.05
N ARG A 118 8.96 25.59 -0.03
CA ARG A 118 9.91 25.02 -0.99
C ARG A 118 10.55 23.75 -0.46
N MET A 119 10.98 22.90 -1.39
CA MET A 119 11.83 21.75 -1.07
C MET A 119 13.13 22.23 -0.48
N THR A 120 13.47 21.75 0.72
CA THR A 120 14.70 22.07 1.46
C THR A 120 15.56 20.84 1.56
N LYS A 121 16.85 20.95 1.29
CA LYS A 121 17.80 19.86 1.43
C LYS A 121 17.97 19.46 2.89
N VAL A 122 18.04 18.17 3.15
CA VAL A 122 18.37 17.64 4.47
C VAL A 122 19.87 17.85 4.72
N ALA A 123 20.20 18.32 5.91
CA ALA A 123 21.58 18.63 6.26
C ALA A 123 22.49 17.39 6.09
N GLY A 124 23.61 17.58 5.39
CA GLY A 124 24.57 16.50 5.13
C GLY A 124 24.24 15.59 3.94
N ASN A 125 23.06 15.76 3.32
CA ASN A 125 22.67 14.95 2.17
C ASN A 125 22.06 15.80 1.04
N ASP A 126 22.87 16.11 0.04
CA ASP A 126 22.46 16.93 -1.10
C ASP A 126 21.39 16.28 -2.00
N ARG A 127 21.16 14.98 -1.86
CA ARG A 127 20.22 14.20 -2.65
C ARG A 127 18.89 13.96 -1.92
N HIS A 128 18.83 14.24 -0.61
CA HIS A 128 17.62 14.12 0.20
C HIS A 128 17.04 15.51 0.44
N ALA A 129 15.78 15.72 0.11
CA ALA A 129 15.07 16.97 0.29
C ALA A 129 13.62 16.76 0.73
N THR A 130 13.13 17.67 1.56
CA THR A 130 11.77 17.64 2.11
C THR A 130 11.06 18.97 1.96
N ARG A 131 9.74 18.94 1.85
CA ARG A 131 8.85 20.11 1.86
C ARG A 131 8.20 20.30 3.25
N CYS A 132 8.97 20.13 4.30
CA CYS A 132 8.52 20.33 5.68
C CYS A 132 9.37 21.42 6.37
N LEU A 133 8.74 22.48 6.89
CA LEU A 133 9.44 23.54 7.61
C LEU A 133 9.93 23.12 8.99
N LYS A 134 9.39 22.05 9.53
CA LYS A 134 9.66 21.56 10.90
C LYS A 134 10.50 20.30 10.95
N PHE A 135 11.01 19.81 9.83
CA PHE A 135 11.66 18.51 9.76
C PHE A 135 12.84 18.33 10.72
N GLN A 136 13.54 19.40 11.07
CA GLN A 136 14.67 19.39 12.01
C GLN A 136 14.23 19.42 13.49
N GLU A 137 12.97 19.74 13.76
CA GLU A 137 12.42 19.87 15.12
C GLU A 137 11.59 18.66 15.53
N ILE A 138 11.22 17.81 14.57
CA ILE A 138 10.41 16.62 14.80
C ILE A 138 11.29 15.50 15.36
N ASP A 139 10.88 14.95 16.48
CA ASP A 139 11.42 13.68 16.97
C ASP A 139 10.80 12.54 16.16
N TRP A 140 11.51 12.09 15.13
CA TRP A 140 11.07 11.02 14.24
C TRP A 140 10.97 9.65 14.90
N ASN A 141 11.59 9.48 16.07
CA ASN A 141 11.55 8.26 16.87
C ASN A 141 10.45 8.28 17.95
N ALA A 142 9.80 9.43 18.14
CA ALA A 142 8.72 9.53 19.12
C ALA A 142 7.62 8.51 18.82
N PRO A 143 7.14 7.77 19.83
CA PRO A 143 6.00 6.91 19.67
C PRO A 143 4.80 7.78 19.29
N ILE A 144 4.25 7.59 18.10
CA ILE A 144 2.95 8.18 17.78
C ILE A 144 1.92 7.57 18.72
N ALA A 145 1.04 8.43 19.26
CA ALA A 145 -0.08 8.02 20.08
C ALA A 145 -0.73 6.79 19.43
N ALA A 146 -0.73 5.69 20.20
CA ALA A 146 -1.09 4.38 19.70
C ALA A 146 -2.39 4.46 18.92
N ALA A 147 -2.38 3.97 17.70
CA ALA A 147 -3.59 3.61 17.00
C ALA A 147 -4.45 2.83 18.00
N ILE A 148 -5.74 3.14 18.02
CA ILE A 148 -6.73 2.49 18.88
C ILE A 148 -6.43 0.99 18.83
N THR A 149 -5.87 0.48 19.93
CA THR A 149 -5.70 -0.96 20.11
C THR A 149 -7.12 -1.48 20.21
N THR A 150 -7.66 -1.95 19.10
CA THR A 150 -8.90 -2.73 19.13
C THR A 150 -8.60 -3.90 20.05
N ALA A 151 -9.29 -3.93 21.21
CA ALA A 151 -9.16 -5.02 22.15
C ALA A 151 -9.30 -6.32 21.33
N LYS A 152 -8.35 -7.24 21.51
CA LYS A 152 -8.39 -8.54 20.85
C LYS A 152 -9.65 -9.24 21.34
N THR A 153 -10.68 -9.24 20.50
CA THR A 153 -11.91 -9.98 20.80
C THR A 153 -11.59 -11.44 20.56
N GLU A 154 -11.81 -12.30 21.55
CA GLU A 154 -11.69 -13.74 21.35
C GLU A 154 -12.75 -14.18 20.32
N PRO A 155 -12.39 -15.03 19.36
CA PRO A 155 -13.33 -15.53 18.36
C PRO A 155 -14.48 -16.25 19.04
N GLY A 156 -15.69 -15.91 18.63
CA GLY A 156 -16.91 -16.54 19.14
C GLY A 156 -17.25 -17.86 18.41
N ASP A 157 -18.54 -18.14 18.31
CA ASP A 157 -19.06 -19.37 17.66
C ASP A 157 -18.78 -19.37 16.14
N VAL A 158 -18.74 -20.54 15.53
CA VAL A 158 -18.59 -20.71 14.09
C VAL A 158 -19.85 -20.18 13.39
N VAL A 159 -19.68 -19.16 12.55
CA VAL A 159 -20.77 -18.53 11.76
C VAL A 159 -20.76 -18.96 10.30
N LEU A 160 -19.66 -19.51 9.83
CA LEU A 160 -19.53 -20.05 8.48
C LEU A 160 -18.66 -21.31 8.51
N TRP A 161 -19.20 -22.40 8.00
CA TRP A 161 -18.49 -23.65 7.80
C TRP A 161 -18.49 -24.00 6.31
N ILE A 162 -17.33 -24.18 5.75
CA ILE A 162 -17.13 -24.63 4.37
C ILE A 162 -16.38 -25.95 4.42
N GLU A 163 -16.93 -26.97 3.75
CA GLU A 163 -16.32 -28.28 3.67
C GLU A 163 -16.33 -28.78 2.22
N ASP A 164 -15.16 -29.12 1.71
CA ASP A 164 -14.94 -29.68 0.37
C ASP A 164 -15.65 -28.93 -0.78
N LEU A 165 -15.78 -27.60 -0.65
CA LEU A 165 -16.44 -26.77 -1.64
C LEU A 165 -15.72 -26.88 -2.99
N LYS A 166 -16.51 -27.21 -4.03
CA LYS A 166 -16.05 -27.29 -5.42
C LYS A 166 -16.94 -26.44 -6.31
N LYS A 167 -16.33 -25.68 -7.20
CA LYS A 167 -17.05 -24.95 -8.23
C LYS A 167 -16.39 -25.13 -9.58
N TYR A 168 -17.11 -25.75 -10.48
CA TYR A 168 -16.67 -26.02 -11.83
C TYR A 168 -17.55 -25.31 -12.84
N TYR A 169 -16.95 -24.89 -13.96
CA TYR A 169 -17.65 -24.33 -15.10
C TYR A 169 -17.41 -25.19 -16.33
N GLU A 170 -18.47 -25.53 -17.06
CA GLU A 170 -18.37 -26.13 -18.38
C GLU A 170 -18.20 -25.01 -19.42
N VAL A 171 -17.12 -25.06 -20.17
CA VAL A 171 -16.83 -24.13 -21.26
C VAL A 171 -16.89 -24.91 -22.57
N SER A 172 -17.80 -24.50 -23.45
CA SER A 172 -17.90 -25.08 -24.79
C SER A 172 -16.85 -24.43 -25.70
N ALA A 173 -15.89 -25.20 -26.17
CA ALA A 173 -14.96 -24.75 -27.20
C ALA A 173 -15.50 -25.14 -28.57
N ASN A 174 -15.84 -24.14 -29.41
CA ASN A 174 -16.17 -24.36 -30.82
C ASN A 174 -14.90 -24.76 -31.57
N SER A 175 -14.84 -25.97 -32.06
CA SER A 175 -13.79 -26.40 -33.00
C SER A 175 -14.17 -25.96 -34.38
N LEU A 176 -13.22 -25.37 -35.11
CA LEU A 176 -13.34 -25.02 -36.54
C LEU A 176 -13.66 -26.23 -37.46
N PHE A 177 -13.58 -27.45 -36.94
CA PHE A 177 -13.85 -28.71 -37.66
C PHE A 177 -15.08 -29.45 -37.14
N GLY A 178 -16.07 -28.76 -36.56
CA GLY A 178 -17.43 -29.33 -36.36
C GLY A 178 -17.63 -30.21 -35.14
N GLY A 179 -16.74 -30.21 -34.15
CA GLY A 179 -16.90 -30.90 -32.88
C GLY A 179 -17.05 -29.93 -31.70
N VAL A 180 -18.10 -30.09 -30.89
CA VAL A 180 -18.22 -29.36 -29.60
C VAL A 180 -17.44 -30.13 -28.55
N SER A 181 -16.24 -29.68 -28.18
CA SER A 181 -15.54 -30.24 -27.02
C SER A 181 -15.91 -29.45 -25.77
N LYS A 182 -16.48 -30.10 -24.78
CA LYS A 182 -16.72 -29.50 -23.45
C LYS A 182 -15.44 -29.59 -22.63
N LYS A 183 -14.95 -28.45 -22.18
CA LYS A 183 -13.85 -28.36 -21.20
C LYS A 183 -14.43 -27.98 -19.85
N VAL A 184 -13.95 -28.62 -18.79
CA VAL A 184 -14.32 -28.28 -17.42
C VAL A 184 -13.20 -27.41 -16.84
N VAL A 185 -13.57 -26.21 -16.39
CA VAL A 185 -12.69 -25.32 -15.65
C VAL A 185 -13.01 -25.50 -14.16
N LYS A 186 -12.05 -26.00 -13.41
CA LYS A 186 -12.15 -26.17 -11.96
C LYS A 186 -11.77 -24.86 -11.29
N ALA A 187 -12.72 -24.01 -11.02
CA ALA A 187 -12.48 -22.68 -10.47
C ALA A 187 -12.21 -22.71 -8.96
N ASN A 188 -12.85 -23.61 -8.24
CA ASN A 188 -12.53 -23.95 -6.84
C ASN A 188 -12.48 -25.46 -6.71
N GLU A 189 -11.54 -25.97 -5.94
CA GLU A 189 -11.34 -27.40 -5.69
C GLU A 189 -11.02 -27.64 -4.22
N THR A 190 -11.86 -28.43 -3.55
CA THR A 190 -11.65 -28.86 -2.15
C THR A 190 -11.33 -27.77 -1.14
N MET A 191 -12.05 -26.65 -1.17
CA MET A 191 -11.88 -25.58 -0.19
C MET A 191 -12.62 -25.93 1.10
N SER A 192 -11.90 -25.96 2.22
CA SER A 192 -12.44 -26.24 3.55
C SER A 192 -11.87 -25.28 4.56
N PHE A 193 -12.73 -24.56 5.29
CA PHE A 193 -12.37 -23.67 6.40
C PHE A 193 -13.61 -23.25 7.17
N GLU A 194 -13.40 -22.63 8.32
CA GLU A 194 -14.45 -22.01 9.13
C GLU A 194 -14.17 -20.53 9.36
N ALA A 195 -15.20 -19.74 9.59
CA ALA A 195 -15.10 -18.38 10.09
C ALA A 195 -16.00 -18.22 11.33
N ARG A 196 -15.54 -17.42 12.30
CA ARG A 196 -16.15 -17.27 13.60
C ARG A 196 -16.65 -15.86 13.84
N GLU A 197 -17.54 -15.68 14.80
CA GLU A 197 -17.96 -14.35 15.28
C GLU A 197 -16.76 -13.54 15.71
N SER A 198 -16.80 -12.23 15.42
CA SER A 198 -15.75 -11.27 15.75
C SER A 198 -14.38 -11.58 15.12
N GLU A 199 -14.33 -12.49 14.15
CA GLU A 199 -13.14 -12.77 13.36
C GLU A 199 -13.19 -12.10 11.99
N THR A 200 -12.04 -11.64 11.50
CA THR A 200 -11.87 -11.23 10.10
C THR A 200 -10.99 -12.23 9.38
N LEU A 201 -11.60 -13.08 8.55
CA LEU A 201 -10.89 -14.03 7.71
C LEU A 201 -10.59 -13.43 6.34
N ALA A 202 -9.32 -13.41 5.94
CA ALA A 202 -8.89 -12.94 4.63
C ALA A 202 -8.65 -14.10 3.67
N ILE A 203 -9.25 -14.03 2.47
CA ILE A 203 -8.98 -14.95 1.36
C ILE A 203 -8.09 -14.26 0.35
N VAL A 204 -6.86 -14.70 0.25
CA VAL A 204 -5.82 -14.10 -0.58
C VAL A 204 -5.34 -15.07 -1.66
N GLY A 205 -4.69 -14.56 -2.69
CA GLY A 205 -4.11 -15.34 -3.79
C GLY A 205 -3.97 -14.51 -5.06
N GLU A 206 -3.28 -15.03 -6.05
CA GLU A 206 -3.05 -14.37 -7.33
C GLU A 206 -4.33 -14.14 -8.14
N SER A 207 -4.26 -13.23 -9.15
CA SER A 207 -5.39 -13.01 -10.05
C SER A 207 -5.74 -14.30 -10.81
N GLY A 208 -7.04 -14.61 -10.88
CA GLY A 208 -7.52 -15.84 -11.54
C GLY A 208 -7.55 -17.10 -10.67
N CYS A 209 -7.07 -17.08 -9.41
CA CYS A 209 -7.06 -18.27 -8.54
C CYS A 209 -8.43 -18.68 -7.96
N GLY A 210 -9.53 -18.04 -8.39
CA GLY A 210 -10.89 -18.45 -8.00
C GLY A 210 -11.54 -17.67 -6.85
N LYS A 211 -10.90 -16.63 -6.27
CA LYS A 211 -11.46 -15.81 -5.17
C LYS A 211 -12.85 -15.23 -5.48
N SER A 212 -12.98 -14.59 -6.64
CA SER A 212 -14.25 -14.00 -7.08
C SER A 212 -15.31 -15.06 -7.38
N THR A 213 -14.91 -16.26 -7.79
CA THR A 213 -15.81 -17.39 -7.96
C THR A 213 -16.33 -17.85 -6.62
N PHE A 214 -15.44 -18.01 -5.64
CA PHE A 214 -15.80 -18.35 -4.28
C PHE A 214 -16.77 -17.34 -3.67
N ALA A 215 -16.46 -16.04 -3.76
CA ALA A 215 -17.35 -14.98 -3.26
C ALA A 215 -18.76 -15.06 -3.87
N LYS A 216 -18.88 -15.37 -5.18
CA LYS A 216 -20.17 -15.57 -5.85
C LYS A 216 -20.92 -16.83 -5.42
N VAL A 217 -20.23 -17.82 -4.89
CA VAL A 217 -20.89 -19.03 -4.36
C VAL A 217 -21.49 -18.77 -2.99
N LEU A 218 -20.92 -17.84 -2.22
CA LEU A 218 -21.43 -17.47 -0.88
C LEU A 218 -22.60 -16.47 -0.94
N MET A 219 -22.73 -15.69 -2.00
CA MET A 219 -23.84 -14.75 -2.21
C MET A 219 -25.07 -15.43 -2.82
#